data_373f6ba12610d7366b06931ee33c1040
#
_entry.id   373f6ba12610d7366b06931ee33c1040
#
_cell.length_a   1.000
_cell.length_b   1.000
_cell.length_c   1.000
_cell.angle_alpha   90.00
_cell.angle_beta   90.00
_cell.angle_gamma   90.00
#
_symmetry.space_group_name_H-M   'P 1'
#
loop_
_entity.id
_entity.type
_entity.pdbx_description
1 polymer ?
#
loop_
_entity_poly.entity_id
_entity_poly.type
_entity_poly.pdbx_seq_one_letter_code
_entity_poly.pdbx_strand_id
1 'polypeptide(L)'
;MASVHGLSDVARALAGWPASLPIPAAALAPAASVLAEDGRTGLVAVIGRDEPSAPAAGALVRELRARGFPETRAAGLTVLVGGPAAGFVDFDRTLFDRLPLVVGAVLVLTFLVLALSFRSLVLPLKAIVLNLLSVLAAFGFLVLVFQRGALERTLGVPPTGGINAFVVLMLFTILFGLSMDYEVFVLTRIRDAWRVSRDTRRAVERGIAETAGVVTSAALIMISIFTAFGFTRLAATRQFGLGLAFAVALDATLLRVVLVPALIVLAGRANWWWPSLPRPVAPEPEPVLPPEGFGGLLEGDVGTRGDTRS
;
A
#
# COMPACT_ATOMS: atom_id res chain seq x y z
N MET A 1 -7.55 -27.89 26.09
CA MET A 1 -6.58 -27.54 27.15
C MET A 1 -5.21 -27.43 26.51
N ALA A 2 -4.53 -26.31 26.68
CA ALA A 2 -3.13 -26.16 26.29
C ALA A 2 -2.27 -26.96 27.27
N SER A 3 -1.24 -27.66 26.80
CA SER A 3 -0.27 -28.31 27.68
C SER A 3 0.75 -27.27 28.14
N VAL A 4 1.04 -27.26 29.42
CA VAL A 4 2.05 -26.38 30.03
C VAL A 4 3.24 -27.25 30.40
N HIS A 5 4.38 -26.99 29.82
CA HIS A 5 5.64 -27.65 30.15
C HIS A 5 6.59 -26.58 30.71
N GLY A 6 7.20 -26.86 31.85
CA GLY A 6 8.07 -25.91 32.52
C GLY A 6 8.51 -26.33 33.91
N LEU A 7 8.90 -25.36 34.71
CA LEU A 7 9.42 -25.58 36.06
C LEU A 7 8.50 -26.40 36.97
N SER A 8 7.18 -26.36 36.74
CA SER A 8 6.22 -27.18 37.46
C SER A 8 6.39 -28.68 37.21
N ASP A 9 6.83 -29.07 36.03
CA ASP A 9 7.08 -30.48 35.68
C ASP A 9 8.37 -30.96 36.33
N VAL A 10 9.39 -30.09 36.36
CA VAL A 10 10.64 -30.34 37.11
C VAL A 10 10.37 -30.44 38.62
N ALA A 11 9.61 -29.47 39.16
CA ALA A 11 9.23 -29.49 40.59
C ALA A 11 8.45 -30.75 40.95
N ARG A 12 7.57 -31.24 40.07
CA ARG A 12 6.79 -32.47 40.27
C ARG A 12 7.69 -33.71 40.19
N ALA A 13 8.66 -33.74 39.28
CA ALA A 13 9.62 -34.83 39.15
C ALA A 13 10.56 -34.93 40.34
N LEU A 14 10.82 -33.79 41.03
CA LEU A 14 11.65 -33.72 42.23
C LEU A 14 10.84 -33.81 43.53
N ALA A 15 9.51 -33.76 43.45
CA ALA A 15 8.65 -33.88 44.63
C ALA A 15 8.81 -35.27 45.27
N GLY A 16 9.35 -35.32 46.50
CA GLY A 16 9.64 -36.56 47.20
C GLY A 16 11.08 -37.07 47.09
N TRP A 17 11.95 -36.36 46.38
CA TRP A 17 13.38 -36.73 46.28
C TRP A 17 14.10 -36.46 47.63
N PRO A 18 14.82 -37.42 48.19
CA PRO A 18 15.52 -37.20 49.44
C PRO A 18 16.61 -36.14 49.34
N ALA A 19 16.61 -35.14 50.20
CA ALA A 19 17.58 -34.05 50.20
C ALA A 19 19.05 -34.49 50.39
N SER A 20 19.26 -35.70 50.88
CA SER A 20 20.59 -36.28 51.10
C SER A 20 21.20 -36.98 49.90
N LEU A 21 20.46 -37.16 48.82
CA LEU A 21 20.96 -37.82 47.62
C LEU A 21 21.20 -36.83 46.48
N PRO A 22 22.28 -37.00 45.69
CA PRO A 22 22.50 -36.16 44.52
C PRO A 22 21.38 -36.35 43.53
N ILE A 23 20.87 -35.24 42.97
CA ILE A 23 19.80 -35.26 41.95
C ILE A 23 20.39 -35.90 40.64
N PRO A 24 19.79 -36.95 40.10
CA PRO A 24 20.26 -37.56 38.88
C PRO A 24 20.26 -36.57 37.70
N ALA A 25 21.30 -36.59 36.87
CA ALA A 25 21.37 -35.72 35.70
C ALA A 25 20.15 -35.83 34.79
N ALA A 26 19.58 -37.04 34.68
CA ALA A 26 18.34 -37.28 33.94
C ALA A 26 17.11 -36.54 34.48
N ALA A 27 17.05 -36.30 35.81
CA ALA A 27 15.97 -35.54 36.46
C ALA A 27 16.17 -34.02 36.26
N LEU A 28 17.42 -33.58 36.06
CA LEU A 28 17.77 -32.20 35.76
C LEU A 28 17.74 -31.85 34.29
N ALA A 29 17.74 -32.85 33.40
CA ALA A 29 17.69 -32.62 31.94
C ALA A 29 16.50 -31.73 31.49
N PRO A 30 15.27 -31.91 32.02
CA PRO A 30 14.18 -30.97 31.76
C PRO A 30 14.43 -29.58 32.35
N ALA A 31 15.11 -29.47 33.50
CA ALA A 31 15.46 -28.20 34.11
C ALA A 31 16.54 -27.43 33.33
N ALA A 32 17.52 -28.13 32.79
CA ALA A 32 18.56 -27.55 31.95
C ALA A 32 18.04 -26.94 30.65
N SER A 33 16.91 -27.46 30.12
CA SER A 33 16.21 -26.89 28.97
C SER A 33 15.27 -25.72 29.28
N VAL A 34 15.01 -25.47 30.59
CA VAL A 34 14.00 -24.51 31.07
C VAL A 34 14.63 -23.35 31.86
N LEU A 35 15.83 -23.56 32.40
CA LEU A 35 16.61 -22.55 33.13
C LEU A 35 17.80 -22.11 32.30
N ALA A 36 18.02 -20.79 32.24
CA ALA A 36 19.23 -20.23 31.66
C ALA A 36 20.45 -20.54 32.54
N GLU A 37 21.66 -20.48 31.97
CA GLU A 37 22.91 -20.77 32.66
C GLU A 37 23.13 -19.87 33.90
N ASP A 38 22.57 -18.67 33.91
CA ASP A 38 22.64 -17.72 35.02
C ASP A 38 21.74 -18.08 36.22
N GLY A 39 20.88 -19.09 36.09
CA GLY A 39 19.92 -19.53 37.07
C GLY A 39 18.84 -18.50 37.46
N ARG A 40 18.79 -17.36 36.74
CA ARG A 40 17.87 -16.25 37.04
C ARG A 40 16.69 -16.18 36.09
N THR A 41 16.79 -16.82 34.93
CA THR A 41 15.77 -16.79 33.87
C THR A 41 15.23 -18.20 33.66
N GLY A 42 13.91 -18.36 33.75
CA GLY A 42 13.24 -19.63 33.47
C GLY A 42 12.27 -19.48 32.29
N LEU A 43 12.15 -20.54 31.47
CA LEU A 43 11.22 -20.62 30.37
C LEU A 43 10.04 -21.52 30.73
N VAL A 44 8.82 -21.02 30.51
CA VAL A 44 7.59 -21.82 30.58
C VAL A 44 6.98 -21.85 29.17
N ALA A 45 6.96 -23.04 28.54
CA ALA A 45 6.35 -23.22 27.23
C ALA A 45 4.86 -23.47 27.36
N VAL A 46 4.04 -22.59 26.75
CA VAL A 46 2.59 -22.76 26.63
C VAL A 46 2.28 -23.13 25.18
N ILE A 47 1.87 -24.40 24.98
CA ILE A 47 1.55 -24.92 23.65
C ILE A 47 0.05 -24.78 23.43
N GLY A 48 -0.33 -23.86 22.55
CA GLY A 48 -1.71 -23.68 22.11
C GLY A 48 -2.15 -24.77 21.14
N ARG A 49 -3.45 -24.93 20.95
CA ARG A 49 -4.03 -25.86 19.96
C ARG A 49 -4.14 -25.26 18.58
N ASP A 50 -4.15 -23.93 18.51
CA ASP A 50 -4.32 -23.17 17.28
C ASP A 50 -2.97 -22.76 16.70
N GLU A 51 -2.95 -22.49 15.40
CA GLU A 51 -1.77 -21.93 14.74
C GLU A 51 -1.36 -20.59 15.39
N PRO A 52 -0.05 -20.29 15.49
CA PRO A 52 0.42 -19.05 16.10
C PRO A 52 -0.15 -17.76 15.50
N SER A 53 -0.52 -17.81 14.20
CA SER A 53 -1.13 -16.70 13.46
C SER A 53 -2.66 -16.60 13.65
N ALA A 54 -3.29 -17.59 14.32
CA ALA A 54 -4.73 -17.60 14.51
C ALA A 54 -5.19 -16.52 15.52
N PRO A 55 -6.38 -15.91 15.31
CA PRO A 55 -6.93 -14.92 16.22
C PRO A 55 -7.05 -15.41 17.68
N ALA A 56 -7.33 -16.71 17.87
CA ALA A 56 -7.42 -17.35 19.18
C ALA A 56 -6.07 -17.37 19.91
N ALA A 57 -4.97 -17.66 19.21
CA ALA A 57 -3.62 -17.62 19.78
C ALA A 57 -3.25 -16.19 20.20
N GLY A 58 -3.59 -15.19 19.37
CA GLY A 58 -3.40 -13.78 19.71
C GLY A 58 -4.23 -13.33 20.91
N ALA A 59 -5.46 -13.84 21.05
CA ALA A 59 -6.31 -13.57 22.22
C ALA A 59 -5.67 -14.12 23.50
N LEU A 60 -5.16 -15.36 23.47
CA LEU A 60 -4.45 -15.98 24.58
C LEU A 60 -3.23 -15.15 25.01
N VAL A 61 -2.42 -14.68 24.06
CA VAL A 61 -1.25 -13.82 24.36
C VAL A 61 -1.68 -12.53 25.08
N ARG A 62 -2.73 -11.88 24.59
CA ARG A 62 -3.24 -10.65 25.20
C ARG A 62 -3.77 -10.91 26.62
N GLU A 63 -4.48 -12.02 26.83
CA GLU A 63 -4.96 -12.42 28.13
C GLU A 63 -3.80 -12.70 29.10
N LEU A 64 -2.80 -13.46 28.69
CA LEU A 64 -1.61 -13.74 29.50
C LEU A 64 -0.86 -12.47 29.90
N ARG A 65 -0.72 -11.52 28.97
CA ARG A 65 -0.09 -10.22 29.26
C ARG A 65 -0.94 -9.36 30.21
N ALA A 66 -2.27 -9.37 30.04
CA ALA A 66 -3.19 -8.60 30.89
C ALA A 66 -3.28 -9.14 32.30
N ARG A 67 -3.13 -10.45 32.51
CA ARG A 67 -3.23 -11.11 33.81
C ARG A 67 -2.17 -10.66 34.82
N GLY A 68 -1.01 -10.20 34.34
CA GLY A 68 0.03 -9.53 35.11
C GLY A 68 0.70 -10.37 36.20
N PHE A 69 0.26 -11.60 36.43
CA PHE A 69 0.80 -12.59 37.40
C PHE A 69 1.21 -11.98 38.75
N PRO A 70 0.26 -11.54 39.59
CA PRO A 70 0.55 -10.82 40.82
C PRO A 70 1.40 -11.65 41.81
N GLU A 71 1.23 -12.96 41.80
CA GLU A 71 1.97 -13.90 42.68
C GLU A 71 3.47 -13.93 42.34
N THR A 72 3.82 -13.92 41.03
CA THR A 72 5.23 -13.86 40.59
C THR A 72 5.84 -12.51 40.88
N ARG A 73 5.07 -11.44 40.75
CA ARG A 73 5.52 -10.07 41.07
C ARG A 73 5.80 -9.92 42.57
N ALA A 74 4.96 -10.53 43.42
CA ALA A 74 5.18 -10.58 44.86
C ALA A 74 6.48 -11.33 45.23
N ALA A 75 6.88 -12.32 44.41
CA ALA A 75 8.15 -13.04 44.55
C ALA A 75 9.34 -12.34 43.89
N GLY A 76 9.21 -11.09 43.41
CA GLY A 76 10.27 -10.33 42.74
C GLY A 76 10.58 -10.80 41.31
N LEU A 77 9.70 -11.61 40.69
CA LEU A 77 9.89 -12.15 39.36
C LEU A 77 9.21 -11.27 38.28
N THR A 78 9.84 -11.08 37.16
CA THR A 78 9.27 -10.42 35.98
C THR A 78 8.85 -11.49 34.96
N VAL A 79 7.57 -11.52 34.59
CA VAL A 79 7.04 -12.43 33.60
C VAL A 79 6.99 -11.70 32.24
N LEU A 80 7.65 -12.28 31.24
CA LEU A 80 7.62 -11.82 29.84
C LEU A 80 6.90 -12.86 28.99
N VAL A 81 5.93 -12.43 28.20
CA VAL A 81 5.17 -13.30 27.30
C VAL A 81 5.67 -13.07 25.88
N GLY A 82 6.37 -14.06 25.32
CA GLY A 82 7.02 -14.04 24.01
C GLY A 82 6.63 -15.24 23.14
N GLY A 83 7.40 -15.49 22.12
CA GLY A 83 7.24 -16.60 21.17
C GLY A 83 6.47 -16.20 19.90
N PRO A 84 6.25 -17.16 18.95
CA PRO A 84 5.70 -16.86 17.63
C PRO A 84 4.33 -16.15 17.67
N ALA A 85 3.39 -16.61 18.50
CA ALA A 85 2.07 -15.96 18.63
C ALA A 85 2.15 -14.55 19.19
N ALA A 86 3.04 -14.30 20.16
CA ALA A 86 3.29 -12.96 20.69
C ALA A 86 3.93 -12.05 19.64
N GLY A 87 4.84 -12.59 18.83
CA GLY A 87 5.44 -11.87 17.68
C GLY A 87 4.39 -11.40 16.68
N PHE A 88 3.40 -12.21 16.35
CA PHE A 88 2.28 -11.78 15.49
C PHE A 88 1.47 -10.65 16.12
N VAL A 89 1.15 -10.74 17.43
CA VAL A 89 0.41 -9.67 18.15
C VAL A 89 1.19 -8.35 18.14
N ASP A 90 2.51 -8.41 18.37
CA ASP A 90 3.36 -7.23 18.42
C ASP A 90 3.58 -6.63 17.01
N PHE A 91 3.70 -7.50 16.01
CA PHE A 91 3.76 -7.10 14.60
C PHE A 91 2.47 -6.39 14.19
N ASP A 92 1.30 -6.98 14.44
CA ASP A 92 0.00 -6.40 14.11
C ASP A 92 -0.15 -5.02 14.75
N ARG A 93 0.17 -4.91 16.03
CA ARG A 93 0.11 -3.64 16.74
C ARG A 93 1.00 -2.59 16.11
N THR A 94 2.28 -2.92 15.90
CA THR A 94 3.25 -1.99 15.30
C THR A 94 2.83 -1.57 13.90
N LEU A 95 2.31 -2.52 13.12
CA LEU A 95 1.81 -2.27 11.77
C LEU A 95 0.66 -1.28 11.77
N PHE A 96 -0.40 -1.55 12.57
CA PHE A 96 -1.57 -0.68 12.60
C PHE A 96 -1.28 0.70 13.19
N ASP A 97 -0.35 0.81 14.15
CA ASP A 97 0.10 2.09 14.69
C ASP A 97 0.83 2.95 13.63
N ARG A 98 1.55 2.32 12.70
CA ARG A 98 2.34 3.01 11.66
C ARG A 98 1.61 3.11 10.31
N LEU A 99 0.62 2.28 10.06
CA LEU A 99 -0.10 2.22 8.78
C LEU A 99 -0.65 3.58 8.34
N PRO A 100 -1.30 4.40 9.19
CA PRO A 100 -1.81 5.71 8.76
C PRO A 100 -0.71 6.65 8.27
N LEU A 101 0.47 6.61 8.89
CA LEU A 101 1.61 7.42 8.48
C LEU A 101 2.12 6.99 7.11
N VAL A 102 2.27 5.68 6.90
CA VAL A 102 2.74 5.12 5.62
C VAL A 102 1.75 5.43 4.50
N VAL A 103 0.46 5.18 4.74
CA VAL A 103 -0.60 5.50 3.78
C VAL A 103 -0.60 6.99 3.46
N GLY A 104 -0.56 7.86 4.46
CA GLY A 104 -0.50 9.30 4.27
C GLY A 104 0.70 9.75 3.45
N ALA A 105 1.89 9.22 3.74
CA ALA A 105 3.11 9.53 3.00
C ALA A 105 3.01 9.10 1.53
N VAL A 106 2.50 7.89 1.27
CA VAL A 106 2.28 7.39 -0.10
C VAL A 106 1.30 8.26 -0.86
N LEU A 107 0.16 8.63 -0.24
CA LEU A 107 -0.85 9.48 -0.88
C LEU A 107 -0.29 10.87 -1.21
N VAL A 108 0.43 11.50 -0.28
CA VAL A 108 1.05 12.82 -0.50
C VAL A 108 2.10 12.75 -1.61
N LEU A 109 2.99 11.77 -1.56
CA LEU A 109 4.02 11.61 -2.58
C LEU A 109 3.40 11.38 -3.96
N THR A 110 2.42 10.49 -4.06
CA THR A 110 1.68 10.24 -5.30
C THR A 110 0.98 11.48 -5.82
N PHE A 111 0.30 12.22 -4.93
CA PHE A 111 -0.34 13.48 -5.30
C PHE A 111 0.68 14.46 -5.89
N LEU A 112 1.83 14.66 -5.24
CA LEU A 112 2.87 15.59 -5.70
C LEU A 112 3.44 15.16 -7.07
N VAL A 113 3.79 13.88 -7.21
CA VAL A 113 4.34 13.35 -8.47
C VAL A 113 3.34 13.55 -9.61
N LEU A 114 2.07 13.18 -9.42
CA LEU A 114 1.05 13.33 -10.45
C LEU A 114 0.72 14.82 -10.73
N ALA A 115 0.63 15.65 -9.69
CA ALA A 115 0.35 17.08 -9.84
C ALA A 115 1.43 17.78 -10.66
N LEU A 116 2.69 17.48 -10.40
CA LEU A 116 3.83 18.01 -11.17
C LEU A 116 3.86 17.46 -12.59
N SER A 117 3.65 16.16 -12.76
CA SER A 117 3.67 15.48 -14.07
C SER A 117 2.56 15.98 -14.99
N PHE A 118 1.34 16.13 -14.47
CA PHE A 118 0.20 16.53 -15.27
C PHE A 118 -0.06 18.05 -15.27
N ARG A 119 0.63 18.81 -14.39
CA ARG A 119 0.34 20.23 -14.13
C ARG A 119 -1.16 20.46 -13.90
N SER A 120 -1.71 19.66 -13.01
CA SER A 120 -3.10 19.68 -12.59
C SER A 120 -3.21 19.26 -11.14
N LEU A 121 -4.11 19.87 -10.38
CA LEU A 121 -4.44 19.42 -9.02
C LEU A 121 -5.68 18.51 -9.00
N VAL A 122 -6.54 18.63 -9.98
CA VAL A 122 -7.81 17.91 -10.05
C VAL A 122 -7.62 16.45 -10.49
N LEU A 123 -6.77 16.21 -11.47
CA LEU A 123 -6.50 14.85 -11.95
C LEU A 123 -5.92 13.96 -10.86
N PRO A 124 -4.82 14.36 -10.14
CA PRO A 124 -4.28 13.55 -9.05
C PRO A 124 -5.26 13.27 -7.93
N LEU A 125 -6.07 14.25 -7.57
CA LEU A 125 -7.07 14.07 -6.52
C LEU A 125 -8.09 12.99 -6.88
N LYS A 126 -8.61 13.02 -8.11
CA LYS A 126 -9.52 11.99 -8.61
C LYS A 126 -8.86 10.60 -8.65
N ALA A 127 -7.62 10.54 -9.16
CA ALA A 127 -6.84 9.33 -9.22
C ALA A 127 -6.71 8.67 -7.85
N ILE A 128 -6.31 9.45 -6.84
CA ILE A 128 -6.18 8.98 -5.46
C ILE A 128 -7.52 8.50 -4.90
N VAL A 129 -8.60 9.26 -5.10
CA VAL A 129 -9.93 8.88 -4.60
C VAL A 129 -10.42 7.57 -5.23
N LEU A 130 -10.26 7.40 -6.54
CA LEU A 130 -10.65 6.17 -7.23
C LEU A 130 -9.81 4.98 -6.76
N ASN A 131 -8.51 5.19 -6.58
CA ASN A 131 -7.61 4.16 -6.11
C ASN A 131 -7.92 3.72 -4.66
N LEU A 132 -8.20 4.68 -3.77
CA LEU A 132 -8.68 4.36 -2.43
C LEU A 132 -10.01 3.60 -2.45
N LEU A 133 -10.92 3.95 -3.35
CA LEU A 133 -12.18 3.23 -3.52
C LEU A 133 -11.94 1.77 -3.93
N SER A 134 -10.99 1.52 -4.84
CA SER A 134 -10.57 0.16 -5.23
C SER A 134 -10.04 -0.63 -4.05
N VAL A 135 -9.13 -0.02 -3.27
CA VAL A 135 -8.56 -0.64 -2.06
C VAL A 135 -9.64 -0.97 -1.03
N LEU A 136 -10.55 -0.03 -0.75
CA LEU A 136 -11.65 -0.24 0.18
C LEU A 136 -12.61 -1.34 -0.29
N ALA A 137 -12.91 -1.41 -1.59
CA ALA A 137 -13.73 -2.46 -2.16
C ALA A 137 -13.05 -3.84 -2.04
N ALA A 138 -11.73 -3.91 -2.24
CA ALA A 138 -10.95 -5.13 -2.05
C ALA A 138 -10.96 -5.59 -0.58
N PHE A 139 -10.82 -4.68 0.38
CA PHE A 139 -10.95 -5.01 1.80
C PHE A 139 -12.38 -5.45 2.14
N GLY A 140 -13.39 -4.78 1.61
CA GLY A 140 -14.78 -5.21 1.75
C GLY A 140 -15.02 -6.62 1.24
N PHE A 141 -14.47 -6.95 0.08
CA PHE A 141 -14.51 -8.30 -0.48
C PHE A 141 -13.83 -9.33 0.45
N LEU A 142 -12.63 -9.03 0.97
CA LEU A 142 -11.94 -9.92 1.91
C LEU A 142 -12.76 -10.16 3.19
N VAL A 143 -13.38 -9.13 3.75
CA VAL A 143 -14.27 -9.24 4.91
C VAL A 143 -15.46 -10.14 4.60
N LEU A 144 -16.11 -9.96 3.46
CA LEU A 144 -17.27 -10.76 3.05
C LEU A 144 -16.89 -12.23 2.86
N VAL A 145 -15.74 -12.50 2.24
CA VAL A 145 -15.30 -13.87 1.93
C VAL A 145 -14.75 -14.58 3.18
N PHE A 146 -13.77 -13.96 3.85
CA PHE A 146 -12.96 -14.63 4.88
C PHE A 146 -13.44 -14.44 6.31
N GLN A 147 -14.21 -13.38 6.59
CA GLN A 147 -14.81 -13.19 7.91
C GLN A 147 -16.25 -13.69 7.97
N ARG A 148 -17.05 -13.41 6.91
CA ARG A 148 -18.46 -13.78 6.88
C ARG A 148 -18.75 -15.10 6.13
N GLY A 149 -17.74 -15.70 5.47
CA GLY A 149 -17.89 -16.97 4.77
C GLY A 149 -18.83 -16.93 3.53
N ALA A 150 -18.97 -15.76 2.90
CA ALA A 150 -19.91 -15.58 1.79
C ALA A 150 -19.69 -16.55 0.60
N LEU A 151 -18.44 -17.00 0.38
CA LEU A 151 -18.06 -17.91 -0.70
C LEU A 151 -17.80 -19.35 -0.22
N GLU A 152 -18.04 -19.67 1.04
CA GLU A 152 -17.81 -21.01 1.57
C GLU A 152 -18.61 -22.06 0.82
N ARG A 153 -19.92 -21.80 0.63
CA ARG A 153 -20.83 -22.73 -0.06
C ARG A 153 -20.60 -22.82 -1.57
N THR A 154 -20.10 -21.73 -2.18
CA THR A 154 -20.02 -21.63 -3.65
C THR A 154 -18.64 -22.03 -4.16
N LEU A 155 -17.57 -21.63 -3.49
CA LEU A 155 -16.18 -21.86 -3.91
C LEU A 155 -15.39 -22.75 -2.93
N GLY A 156 -16.02 -23.25 -1.87
CA GLY A 156 -15.34 -24.08 -0.87
C GLY A 156 -14.23 -23.34 -0.12
N VAL A 157 -14.32 -22.00 -0.02
CA VAL A 157 -13.34 -21.17 0.70
C VAL A 157 -13.79 -21.05 2.15
N PRO A 158 -13.16 -21.77 3.09
CA PRO A 158 -13.54 -21.70 4.49
C PRO A 158 -13.22 -20.32 5.09
N PRO A 159 -14.10 -19.80 5.96
CA PRO A 159 -13.80 -18.58 6.69
C PRO A 159 -12.61 -18.78 7.62
N THR A 160 -11.73 -17.80 7.68
CA THR A 160 -10.54 -17.82 8.56
C THR A 160 -10.76 -17.08 9.88
N GLY A 161 -11.95 -16.48 10.07
CA GLY A 161 -12.28 -15.70 11.26
C GLY A 161 -11.62 -14.32 11.33
N GLY A 162 -10.66 -14.03 10.45
CA GLY A 162 -9.97 -12.73 10.41
C GLY A 162 -9.15 -12.55 9.14
N ILE A 163 -8.72 -11.32 8.92
CA ILE A 163 -7.79 -10.96 7.85
C ILE A 163 -6.41 -10.76 8.49
N ASN A 164 -5.39 -11.40 7.91
CA ASN A 164 -4.02 -11.24 8.38
C ASN A 164 -3.54 -9.80 8.10
N ALA A 165 -2.96 -9.13 9.10
CA ALA A 165 -2.50 -7.75 8.98
C ALA A 165 -1.43 -7.57 7.88
N PHE A 166 -0.57 -8.56 7.68
CA PHE A 166 0.39 -8.58 6.59
C PHE A 166 -0.30 -8.53 5.22
N VAL A 167 -1.44 -9.24 5.06
CA VAL A 167 -2.24 -9.20 3.82
C VAL A 167 -2.79 -7.79 3.57
N VAL A 168 -3.27 -7.11 4.62
CA VAL A 168 -3.79 -5.73 4.50
C VAL A 168 -2.71 -4.80 3.98
N LEU A 169 -1.49 -4.84 4.56
CA LEU A 169 -0.38 -4.01 4.12
C LEU A 169 0.06 -4.34 2.69
N MET A 170 0.27 -5.62 2.39
CA MET A 170 0.73 -6.08 1.07
C MET A 170 -0.29 -5.75 -0.02
N LEU A 171 -1.58 -5.99 0.25
CA LEU A 171 -2.65 -5.69 -0.69
C LEU A 171 -2.72 -4.19 -0.98
N PHE A 172 -2.68 -3.34 0.07
CA PHE A 172 -2.65 -1.89 -0.12
C PHE A 172 -1.46 -1.47 -0.98
N THR A 173 -0.25 -1.91 -0.63
CA THR A 173 0.98 -1.47 -1.29
C THR A 173 1.01 -1.90 -2.77
N ILE A 174 0.70 -3.16 -3.04
CA ILE A 174 0.74 -3.70 -4.40
C ILE A 174 -0.39 -3.15 -5.25
N LEU A 175 -1.61 -3.13 -4.72
CA LEU A 175 -2.75 -2.62 -5.47
C LEU A 175 -2.59 -1.14 -5.78
N PHE A 176 -2.14 -0.35 -4.79
CA PHE A 176 -1.93 1.09 -4.98
C PHE A 176 -0.86 1.36 -6.03
N GLY A 177 0.30 0.68 -5.96
CA GLY A 177 1.36 0.83 -6.95
C GLY A 177 0.92 0.39 -8.35
N LEU A 178 0.32 -0.79 -8.44
CA LEU A 178 -0.12 -1.37 -9.72
C LEU A 178 -1.18 -0.52 -10.43
N SER A 179 -2.17 -0.05 -9.67
CA SER A 179 -3.25 0.79 -10.19
C SER A 179 -2.73 2.14 -10.69
N MET A 180 -1.73 2.71 -9.99
CA MET A 180 -1.11 3.98 -10.37
C MET A 180 -0.38 3.93 -11.71
N ASP A 181 0.38 2.86 -11.95
CA ASP A 181 1.14 2.71 -13.20
C ASP A 181 0.24 2.73 -14.43
N TYR A 182 -0.89 2.03 -14.38
CA TYR A 182 -1.86 2.04 -15.47
C TYR A 182 -2.63 3.36 -15.57
N GLU A 183 -2.92 3.99 -14.44
CA GLU A 183 -3.64 5.27 -14.43
C GLU A 183 -2.79 6.37 -15.08
N VAL A 184 -1.52 6.46 -14.73
CA VAL A 184 -0.57 7.39 -15.35
C VAL A 184 -0.49 7.15 -16.86
N PHE A 185 -0.44 5.89 -17.29
CA PHE A 185 -0.39 5.54 -18.72
C PHE A 185 -1.64 6.04 -19.47
N VAL A 186 -2.84 5.74 -18.96
CA VAL A 186 -4.12 6.16 -19.56
C VAL A 186 -4.24 7.69 -19.55
N LEU A 187 -3.98 8.34 -18.40
CA LEU A 187 -4.07 9.79 -18.26
C LEU A 187 -3.10 10.53 -19.19
N THR A 188 -1.91 9.97 -19.42
CA THR A 188 -0.93 10.55 -20.37
C THR A 188 -1.49 10.57 -21.78
N ARG A 189 -2.08 9.46 -22.25
CA ARG A 189 -2.70 9.37 -23.57
C ARG A 189 -3.89 10.32 -23.71
N ILE A 190 -4.74 10.41 -22.70
CA ILE A 190 -5.86 11.36 -22.68
C ILE A 190 -5.33 12.81 -22.76
N ARG A 191 -4.27 13.13 -22.01
CA ARG A 191 -3.68 14.48 -22.03
C ARG A 191 -3.10 14.82 -23.39
N ASP A 192 -2.39 13.91 -24.02
CA ASP A 192 -1.80 14.13 -25.34
C ASP A 192 -2.89 14.34 -26.40
N ALA A 193 -3.95 13.54 -26.38
CA ALA A 193 -5.11 13.72 -27.24
C ALA A 193 -5.83 15.07 -26.97
N TRP A 194 -5.94 15.48 -25.71
CA TRP A 194 -6.54 16.78 -25.34
C TRP A 194 -5.71 17.97 -25.81
N ARG A 195 -4.39 17.88 -25.79
CA ARG A 195 -3.52 18.96 -26.28
C ARG A 195 -3.77 19.26 -27.75
N VAL A 196 -4.10 18.25 -28.55
CA VAL A 196 -4.38 18.37 -29.97
C VAL A 196 -5.83 18.78 -30.22
N SER A 197 -6.81 18.09 -29.63
CA SER A 197 -8.24 18.28 -29.93
C SER A 197 -8.89 19.44 -29.19
N ARG A 198 -8.37 19.79 -28.00
CA ARG A 198 -8.99 20.74 -27.03
C ARG A 198 -10.42 20.36 -26.62
N ASP A 199 -10.84 19.16 -26.96
CA ASP A 199 -12.13 18.55 -26.60
C ASP A 199 -11.91 17.42 -25.61
N THR A 200 -12.43 17.54 -24.39
CA THR A 200 -12.23 16.57 -23.32
C THR A 200 -12.86 15.21 -23.65
N ARG A 201 -14.06 15.21 -24.27
CA ARG A 201 -14.75 13.97 -24.61
C ARG A 201 -14.00 13.17 -25.67
N ARG A 202 -13.61 13.81 -26.74
CA ARG A 202 -12.79 13.17 -27.81
C ARG A 202 -11.45 12.70 -27.30
N ALA A 203 -10.83 13.46 -26.41
CA ALA A 203 -9.57 13.09 -25.81
C ALA A 203 -9.67 11.81 -24.96
N VAL A 204 -10.75 11.69 -24.18
CA VAL A 204 -11.04 10.50 -23.37
C VAL A 204 -11.31 9.29 -24.26
N GLU A 205 -12.19 9.42 -25.25
CA GLU A 205 -12.51 8.35 -26.21
C GLU A 205 -11.25 7.81 -26.89
N ARG A 206 -10.41 8.70 -27.38
CA ARG A 206 -9.15 8.33 -28.05
C ARG A 206 -8.14 7.71 -27.10
N GLY A 207 -7.90 8.34 -25.94
CA GLY A 207 -6.91 7.86 -24.98
C GLY A 207 -7.24 6.47 -24.44
N ILE A 208 -8.54 6.19 -24.21
CA ILE A 208 -8.99 4.85 -23.78
C ILE A 208 -8.85 3.85 -24.95
N ALA A 209 -9.27 4.20 -26.15
CA ALA A 209 -9.16 3.30 -27.30
C ALA A 209 -7.71 2.89 -27.59
N GLU A 210 -6.76 3.82 -27.47
CA GLU A 210 -5.33 3.56 -27.68
C GLU A 210 -4.70 2.69 -26.57
N THR A 211 -5.27 2.69 -25.35
CA THR A 211 -4.71 1.98 -24.17
C THR A 211 -5.44 0.70 -23.84
N ALA A 212 -6.67 0.52 -24.29
CA ALA A 212 -7.56 -0.58 -23.91
C ALA A 212 -6.93 -1.97 -24.10
N GLY A 213 -6.29 -2.22 -25.22
CA GLY A 213 -5.66 -3.52 -25.52
C GLY A 213 -4.58 -3.90 -24.51
N VAL A 214 -3.66 -2.97 -24.23
CA VAL A 214 -2.54 -3.18 -23.28
C VAL A 214 -3.06 -3.36 -21.87
N VAL A 215 -3.97 -2.49 -21.43
CA VAL A 215 -4.52 -2.53 -20.08
C VAL A 215 -5.32 -3.82 -19.84
N THR A 216 -6.16 -4.22 -20.80
CA THR A 216 -6.98 -5.42 -20.66
C THR A 216 -6.15 -6.69 -20.65
N SER A 217 -5.16 -6.81 -21.55
CA SER A 217 -4.29 -8.00 -21.56
C SER A 217 -3.46 -8.12 -20.29
N ALA A 218 -2.89 -7.02 -19.80
CA ALA A 218 -2.16 -7.01 -18.54
C ALA A 218 -3.06 -7.34 -17.34
N ALA A 219 -4.27 -6.79 -17.28
CA ALA A 219 -5.23 -7.12 -16.23
C ALA A 219 -5.62 -8.60 -16.23
N LEU A 220 -5.87 -9.19 -17.40
CA LEU A 220 -6.19 -10.62 -17.51
C LEU A 220 -5.05 -11.52 -17.02
N ILE A 221 -3.82 -11.20 -17.37
CA ILE A 221 -2.64 -11.94 -16.88
C ILE A 221 -2.57 -11.87 -15.36
N MET A 222 -2.71 -10.67 -14.78
CA MET A 222 -2.64 -10.49 -13.33
C MET A 222 -3.79 -11.19 -12.60
N ILE A 223 -5.03 -11.05 -13.09
CA ILE A 223 -6.19 -11.73 -12.53
C ILE A 223 -5.94 -13.25 -12.53
N SER A 224 -5.40 -13.79 -13.60
CA SER A 224 -5.10 -15.23 -13.71
C SER A 224 -4.07 -15.67 -12.67
N ILE A 225 -2.96 -14.93 -12.54
CA ILE A 225 -1.89 -15.22 -11.58
C ILE A 225 -2.40 -15.12 -10.13
N PHE A 226 -3.08 -14.03 -9.80
CA PHE A 226 -3.58 -13.83 -8.44
C PHE A 226 -4.71 -14.81 -8.08
N THR A 227 -5.54 -15.18 -9.04
CA THR A 227 -6.56 -16.23 -8.85
C THR A 227 -5.89 -17.58 -8.54
N ALA A 228 -4.77 -17.91 -9.18
CA ALA A 228 -4.04 -19.13 -8.89
C ALA A 228 -3.56 -19.20 -7.42
N PHE A 229 -3.16 -18.06 -6.81
CA PHE A 229 -2.85 -17.99 -5.38
C PHE A 229 -4.08 -18.25 -4.50
N GLY A 230 -5.28 -18.00 -5.00
CA GLY A 230 -6.53 -18.31 -4.31
C GLY A 230 -6.75 -19.80 -4.05
N PHE A 231 -6.10 -20.69 -4.78
CA PHE A 231 -6.20 -22.14 -4.61
C PHE A 231 -5.13 -22.73 -3.68
N THR A 232 -4.28 -21.92 -3.08
CA THR A 232 -3.26 -22.38 -2.12
C THR A 232 -3.91 -22.81 -0.79
N ARG A 233 -3.19 -23.65 -0.03
CA ARG A 233 -3.63 -24.09 1.30
C ARG A 233 -3.35 -23.04 2.39
N LEU A 234 -2.39 -22.15 2.18
CA LEU A 234 -2.01 -21.13 3.14
C LEU A 234 -3.08 -20.01 3.16
N ALA A 235 -3.68 -19.79 4.31
CA ALA A 235 -4.77 -18.81 4.48
C ALA A 235 -4.37 -17.39 4.05
N ALA A 236 -3.20 -16.91 4.46
CA ALA A 236 -2.70 -15.58 4.11
C ALA A 236 -2.48 -15.43 2.59
N THR A 237 -1.88 -16.43 1.94
CA THR A 237 -1.65 -16.41 0.48
C THR A 237 -2.96 -16.45 -0.29
N ARG A 238 -3.96 -17.20 0.19
CA ARG A 238 -5.30 -17.25 -0.40
C ARG A 238 -6.03 -15.92 -0.27
N GLN A 239 -5.99 -15.30 0.91
CA GLN A 239 -6.55 -13.97 1.15
C GLN A 239 -5.93 -12.94 0.21
N PHE A 240 -4.61 -12.92 0.13
CA PHE A 240 -3.84 -12.03 -0.73
C PHE A 240 -4.18 -12.22 -2.21
N GLY A 241 -4.17 -13.47 -2.70
CA GLY A 241 -4.45 -13.77 -4.10
C GLY A 241 -5.86 -13.40 -4.52
N LEU A 242 -6.88 -13.84 -3.78
CA LEU A 242 -8.27 -13.52 -4.11
C LEU A 242 -8.58 -12.03 -3.95
N GLY A 243 -7.99 -11.38 -2.94
CA GLY A 243 -8.12 -9.93 -2.75
C GLY A 243 -7.56 -9.13 -3.93
N LEU A 244 -6.35 -9.46 -4.39
CA LEU A 244 -5.74 -8.81 -5.56
C LEU A 244 -6.46 -9.14 -6.86
N ALA A 245 -6.86 -10.39 -7.09
CA ALA A 245 -7.61 -10.77 -8.28
C ALA A 245 -8.92 -9.97 -8.40
N PHE A 246 -9.67 -9.87 -7.30
CA PHE A 246 -10.90 -9.08 -7.25
C PHE A 246 -10.62 -7.59 -7.47
N ALA A 247 -9.62 -7.05 -6.79
CA ALA A 247 -9.25 -5.63 -6.90
C ALA A 247 -8.86 -5.24 -8.32
N VAL A 248 -7.98 -6.03 -8.97
CA VAL A 248 -7.55 -5.78 -10.35
C VAL A 248 -8.72 -5.93 -11.33
N ALA A 249 -9.60 -6.92 -11.11
CA ALA A 249 -10.82 -7.07 -11.93
C ALA A 249 -11.74 -5.85 -11.82
N LEU A 250 -11.97 -5.37 -10.60
CA LEU A 250 -12.78 -4.17 -10.34
C LEU A 250 -12.15 -2.91 -10.94
N ASP A 251 -10.83 -2.74 -10.76
CA ASP A 251 -10.09 -1.60 -11.28
C ASP A 251 -10.11 -1.59 -12.82
N ALA A 252 -9.79 -2.69 -13.47
CA ALA A 252 -9.74 -2.78 -14.92
C ALA A 252 -11.12 -2.64 -15.60
N THR A 253 -12.20 -2.98 -14.91
CA THR A 253 -13.56 -2.92 -15.45
C THR A 253 -14.31 -1.67 -15.01
N LEU A 254 -14.83 -1.67 -13.79
CA LEU A 254 -15.73 -0.62 -13.31
C LEU A 254 -15.01 0.73 -13.18
N LEU A 255 -13.83 0.75 -12.54
CA LEU A 255 -13.17 2.02 -12.28
C LEU A 255 -12.64 2.63 -13.56
N ARG A 256 -11.93 1.87 -14.35
CA ARG A 256 -11.19 2.39 -15.50
C ARG A 256 -12.04 2.57 -16.76
N VAL A 257 -12.98 1.66 -17.03
CA VAL A 257 -13.83 1.75 -18.21
C VAL A 257 -15.01 2.70 -17.98
N VAL A 258 -15.49 2.83 -16.74
CA VAL A 258 -16.70 3.61 -16.44
C VAL A 258 -16.39 4.86 -15.64
N LEU A 259 -15.81 4.73 -14.43
CA LEU A 259 -15.68 5.84 -13.49
C LEU A 259 -14.62 6.87 -13.92
N VAL A 260 -13.45 6.44 -14.36
CA VAL A 260 -12.38 7.37 -14.81
C VAL A 260 -12.86 8.23 -15.97
N PRO A 261 -13.37 7.67 -17.09
CA PRO A 261 -13.87 8.48 -18.20
C PRO A 261 -15.02 9.38 -17.79
N ALA A 262 -15.99 8.85 -17.04
CA ALA A 262 -17.14 9.64 -16.59
C ALA A 262 -16.72 10.86 -15.76
N LEU A 263 -15.81 10.67 -14.80
CA LEU A 263 -15.30 11.75 -13.95
C LEU A 263 -14.44 12.77 -14.73
N ILE A 264 -13.68 12.33 -15.74
CA ILE A 264 -12.91 13.25 -16.59
C ILE A 264 -13.85 14.07 -17.45
N VAL A 265 -14.85 13.46 -18.08
CA VAL A 265 -15.85 14.19 -18.90
C VAL A 265 -16.67 15.15 -18.06
N LEU A 266 -17.12 14.72 -16.88
CA LEU A 266 -17.92 15.55 -15.96
C LEU A 266 -17.19 16.80 -15.51
N ALA A 267 -15.91 16.69 -15.17
CA ALA A 267 -15.11 17.84 -14.77
C ALA A 267 -14.63 18.71 -15.94
N GLY A 268 -14.68 18.20 -17.18
CA GLY A 268 -14.37 18.97 -18.38
C GLY A 268 -13.05 19.74 -18.30
N ARG A 269 -13.10 21.07 -18.44
CA ARG A 269 -11.92 21.94 -18.41
C ARG A 269 -11.25 22.03 -17.04
N ALA A 270 -11.97 21.76 -15.93
CA ALA A 270 -11.43 21.81 -14.57
C ALA A 270 -10.34 20.73 -14.34
N ASN A 271 -10.34 19.65 -15.12
CA ASN A 271 -9.27 18.65 -15.04
C ASN A 271 -7.86 19.20 -15.30
N TRP A 272 -7.77 20.28 -16.03
CA TRP A 272 -6.51 20.89 -16.46
C TRP A 272 -6.15 22.13 -15.65
N TRP A 273 -6.85 22.35 -14.52
CA TRP A 273 -6.61 23.49 -13.67
C TRP A 273 -5.30 23.33 -12.91
N TRP A 274 -4.44 24.35 -13.09
CA TRP A 274 -3.18 24.50 -12.38
C TRP A 274 -3.06 25.95 -11.88
N PRO A 275 -2.70 26.20 -10.62
CA PRO A 275 -2.43 27.54 -10.13
C PRO A 275 -1.22 28.11 -10.89
N SER A 276 -1.48 29.03 -11.83
CA SER A 276 -0.42 29.76 -12.50
C SER A 276 0.15 30.77 -11.50
N LEU A 277 1.35 30.53 -11.01
CA LEU A 277 2.13 31.60 -10.38
C LEU A 277 2.30 32.75 -11.41
N PRO A 278 2.13 34.02 -11.01
CA PRO A 278 2.44 35.14 -11.89
C PRO A 278 3.84 34.94 -12.45
N ARG A 279 3.95 34.85 -13.77
CA ARG A 279 5.28 34.86 -14.39
C ARG A 279 5.95 36.15 -13.96
N PRO A 280 7.22 36.10 -13.51
CA PRO A 280 8.01 37.33 -13.41
C PRO A 280 7.89 38.02 -14.75
N VAL A 281 7.45 39.25 -14.76
CA VAL A 281 7.44 40.08 -15.97
C VAL A 281 8.87 40.04 -16.47
N ALA A 282 9.10 39.42 -17.62
CA ALA A 282 10.41 39.52 -18.28
C ALA A 282 10.74 40.99 -18.39
N PRO A 283 11.91 41.46 -17.97
CA PRO A 283 12.28 42.86 -18.19
C PRO A 283 12.06 43.17 -19.68
N GLU A 284 11.38 44.25 -19.95
CA GLU A 284 11.18 44.74 -21.30
C GLU A 284 12.56 44.74 -21.97
N PRO A 285 12.71 44.13 -23.16
CA PRO A 285 13.98 44.20 -23.85
C PRO A 285 14.37 45.66 -24.00
N GLU A 286 15.53 46.05 -23.49
CA GLU A 286 16.06 47.38 -23.69
C GLU A 286 15.95 47.71 -25.19
N PRO A 287 15.43 48.92 -25.53
CA PRO A 287 15.35 49.31 -26.91
C PRO A 287 16.76 49.21 -27.50
N VAL A 288 16.92 48.36 -28.50
CA VAL A 288 18.16 48.25 -29.24
C VAL A 288 18.29 49.58 -30.01
N LEU A 289 19.05 50.50 -29.43
CA LEU A 289 19.42 51.71 -30.15
C LEU A 289 20.16 51.25 -31.40
N PRO A 290 19.77 51.76 -32.59
CA PRO A 290 20.51 51.43 -33.81
C PRO A 290 21.96 51.91 -33.62
N PRO A 291 22.95 51.14 -34.10
CA PRO A 291 24.35 51.52 -33.91
C PRO A 291 24.56 52.91 -34.47
N GLU A 292 25.14 53.78 -33.64
CA GLU A 292 25.54 55.13 -34.03
C GLU A 292 26.46 55.01 -35.22
N GLY A 293 25.98 55.28 -36.40
CA GLY A 293 26.73 55.15 -37.68
C GLY A 293 25.87 54.99 -38.93
N PHE A 294 24.57 54.71 -38.82
CA PHE A 294 23.71 54.62 -39.99
C PHE A 294 23.10 55.93 -40.47
N GLY A 295 23.28 57.04 -39.74
CA GLY A 295 22.78 58.39 -40.13
C GLY A 295 23.55 59.07 -41.28
N GLY A 296 24.69 58.55 -41.69
CA GLY A 296 25.54 59.18 -42.68
C GLY A 296 25.39 58.74 -44.15
N LEU A 297 24.54 57.73 -44.41
CA LEU A 297 24.44 57.14 -45.77
C LEU A 297 23.20 57.55 -46.59
N LEU A 298 22.31 58.35 -46.00
CA LEU A 298 21.11 58.82 -46.70
C LEU A 298 21.12 60.32 -47.05
N GLU A 299 22.23 61.02 -46.80
CA GLU A 299 22.40 62.44 -47.12
C GLU A 299 23.42 62.67 -48.27
N GLY A 300 23.43 61.80 -49.24
CA GLY A 300 24.29 61.87 -50.43
C GLY A 300 23.47 61.76 -51.70
N ASP A 301 23.32 62.94 -52.35
CA ASP A 301 23.07 63.10 -53.79
C ASP A 301 21.61 63.04 -54.27
N VAL A 302 20.88 64.15 -54.00
CA VAL A 302 19.90 64.63 -55.00
C VAL A 302 20.57 65.68 -55.84
N GLY A 303 21.43 65.19 -56.71
CA GLY A 303 22.01 66.03 -57.82
C GLY A 303 20.93 66.39 -58.85
N THR A 304 20.52 67.62 -58.80
CA THR A 304 19.88 68.35 -59.86
C THR A 304 20.59 68.12 -61.20
N ARG A 305 19.93 67.47 -62.13
CA ARG A 305 20.21 67.65 -63.54
C ARG A 305 18.95 68.17 -64.22
N GLY A 306 19.01 69.47 -64.35
CA GLY A 306 18.17 70.19 -65.28
C GLY A 306 18.44 69.89 -66.75
N ASP A 307 17.38 69.94 -67.43
CA ASP A 307 17.16 70.64 -68.65
C ASP A 307 18.17 70.47 -69.83
N THR A 308 17.70 69.97 -70.95
CA THR A 308 17.64 70.68 -72.24
C THR A 308 17.29 69.73 -73.40
N ARG A 309 16.22 70.16 -74.16
CA ARG A 309 16.05 70.09 -75.59
C ARG A 309 15.86 68.71 -76.23
N SER A 310 14.86 68.49 -76.94
CA SER A 310 14.19 69.04 -78.17
C SER A 310 13.05 68.10 -78.56
#